data_1e1b13d813af0aa3328238f0e5ab0113
#
_entry.id   1e1b13d813af0aa3328238f0e5ab0113
#
_cell.length_a   1.000
_cell.length_b   1.000
_cell.length_c   1.000
_cell.angle_alpha   90.00
_cell.angle_beta   90.00
_cell.angle_gamma   90.00
#
_symmetry.space_group_name_H-M   'P 1'
#
loop_
_entity.id
_entity.type
_entity.pdbx_description
1 polymer ?
#
loop_
_entity_poly.entity_id
_entity_poly.type
_entity_poly.pdbx_seq_one_letter_code
_entity_poly.pdbx_strand_id
1 'polypeptide(L)'
;MRPSPSSFLSRARVRVHARALVPFVAAVALLGTAGSSVAVAAEACGSVITAPLAPPVSADDPCPSADPVVCRIRVLPMDEKVEAQRTRMQYHGLLEDMHRTERDMREAGATDEEIARELVDMRNQAKEITRAGMTPEEVRILEERNIAKYGNPLGPTADQLYAKYGSWQQVIDASMRTSYAVDRELSLEYRPCPV
;
A
#
# COMPACT_ATOMS: atom_id res chain seq x y z
N MET A 1 -44.32 27.13 -8.80
CA MET A 1 -44.06 25.90 -9.57
C MET A 1 -42.61 25.49 -9.38
N ARG A 2 -42.33 24.40 -8.67
CA ARG A 2 -41.00 23.85 -8.43
C ARG A 2 -40.84 22.61 -9.29
N PRO A 3 -39.77 22.40 -10.06
CA PRO A 3 -39.51 21.13 -10.71
C PRO A 3 -38.82 20.15 -9.74
N SER A 4 -39.30 18.91 -9.74
CA SER A 4 -38.77 17.77 -9.00
C SER A 4 -37.46 17.28 -9.59
N PRO A 5 -36.47 16.82 -8.80
CA PRO A 5 -35.29 16.16 -9.32
C PRO A 5 -35.57 14.68 -9.58
N SER A 6 -35.42 14.27 -10.81
CA SER A 6 -35.49 12.86 -11.24
C SER A 6 -34.24 12.11 -10.85
N SER A 7 -34.43 11.02 -10.12
CA SER A 7 -33.42 10.06 -9.69
C SER A 7 -32.85 9.27 -10.88
N PHE A 8 -31.58 9.43 -11.19
CA PHE A 8 -30.83 8.51 -12.07
C PHE A 8 -30.04 7.52 -11.21
N LEU A 9 -30.64 6.38 -10.94
CA LEU A 9 -29.95 5.19 -10.43
C LEU A 9 -29.36 4.44 -11.62
N SER A 10 -28.09 4.67 -11.92
CA SER A 10 -27.33 3.88 -12.88
C SER A 10 -26.82 2.62 -12.19
N ARG A 11 -27.51 1.49 -12.42
CA ARG A 11 -27.06 0.15 -11.97
C ARG A 11 -25.94 -0.33 -12.87
N ALA A 12 -24.71 -0.26 -12.42
CA ALA A 12 -23.59 -0.96 -13.05
C ALA A 12 -23.79 -2.48 -12.90
N ARG A 13 -24.04 -3.17 -14.01
CA ARG A 13 -24.10 -4.64 -14.08
C ARG A 13 -22.67 -5.18 -14.17
N VAL A 14 -22.18 -5.73 -13.09
CA VAL A 14 -20.97 -6.56 -13.09
C VAL A 14 -21.26 -7.82 -13.89
N ARG A 15 -20.64 -7.97 -15.05
CA ARG A 15 -20.65 -9.22 -15.83
C ARG A 15 -19.61 -10.16 -15.26
N VAL A 16 -20.09 -11.17 -14.52
CA VAL A 16 -19.26 -12.31 -14.11
C VAL A 16 -19.08 -13.21 -15.34
N HIS A 17 -17.86 -13.30 -15.86
CA HIS A 17 -17.51 -14.26 -16.90
C HIS A 17 -17.15 -15.59 -16.22
N ALA A 18 -18.03 -16.58 -16.37
CA ALA A 18 -17.75 -17.96 -15.99
C ALA A 18 -16.70 -18.52 -16.96
N ARG A 19 -15.50 -18.80 -16.48
CA ARG A 19 -14.48 -19.56 -17.23
C ARG A 19 -14.72 -21.04 -17.03
N ALA A 20 -14.95 -21.73 -18.14
CA ALA A 20 -15.09 -23.17 -18.22
C ALA A 20 -13.78 -23.88 -17.83
N LEU A 21 -13.88 -24.82 -16.90
CA LEU A 21 -12.82 -25.76 -16.53
C LEU A 21 -12.69 -26.85 -17.60
N VAL A 22 -11.53 -26.94 -18.22
CA VAL A 22 -11.14 -28.08 -19.07
C VAL A 22 -10.29 -29.02 -18.21
N PRO A 23 -10.63 -30.28 -18.05
CA PRO A 23 -9.79 -31.23 -17.34
C PRO A 23 -8.71 -31.77 -18.27
N PHE A 24 -7.46 -31.47 -18.00
CA PHE A 24 -6.30 -32.15 -18.59
C PHE A 24 -5.94 -33.36 -17.73
N VAL A 25 -6.18 -34.54 -18.23
CA VAL A 25 -5.64 -35.80 -17.71
C VAL A 25 -4.27 -35.98 -18.37
N ALA A 26 -3.21 -35.88 -17.62
CA ALA A 26 -1.87 -36.28 -18.06
C ALA A 26 -1.34 -37.38 -17.15
N ALA A 27 -1.22 -38.58 -17.72
CA ALA A 27 -0.50 -39.70 -17.12
C ALA A 27 0.99 -39.43 -17.18
N VAL A 28 1.70 -39.44 -16.05
CA VAL A 28 3.15 -39.38 -16.00
C VAL A 28 3.71 -40.66 -15.42
N ALA A 29 4.53 -41.31 -16.24
CA ALA A 29 5.32 -42.50 -15.90
C ALA A 29 6.43 -42.14 -14.92
N LEU A 30 6.57 -42.95 -13.87
CA LEU A 30 7.67 -42.93 -12.91
C LEU A 30 8.93 -43.48 -13.53
N LEU A 31 9.96 -42.66 -13.65
CA LEU A 31 11.36 -43.10 -13.72
C LEU A 31 12.15 -42.34 -12.65
N GLY A 32 12.64 -43.08 -11.65
CA GLY A 32 13.37 -42.53 -10.53
C GLY A 32 14.79 -42.14 -10.95
N THR A 33 15.20 -40.94 -10.56
CA THR A 33 16.59 -40.58 -10.32
C THR A 33 16.63 -39.80 -8.99
N ALA A 34 17.39 -40.30 -8.02
CA ALA A 34 17.69 -39.61 -6.79
C ALA A 34 18.60 -38.43 -7.10
N GLY A 35 18.02 -37.30 -7.44
CA GLY A 35 18.65 -36.01 -7.53
C GLY A 35 18.28 -35.24 -6.27
N SER A 36 19.29 -34.91 -5.43
CA SER A 36 19.11 -33.97 -4.33
C SER A 36 18.65 -32.64 -4.90
N SER A 37 17.33 -32.43 -4.91
CA SER A 37 16.74 -31.14 -5.23
C SER A 37 17.08 -30.21 -4.08
N VAL A 38 18.08 -29.37 -4.27
CA VAL A 38 18.20 -28.14 -3.51
C VAL A 38 16.96 -27.33 -3.90
N ALA A 39 15.93 -27.38 -3.05
CA ALA A 39 14.80 -26.48 -3.16
C ALA A 39 15.37 -25.07 -2.88
N VAL A 40 15.69 -24.36 -3.96
CA VAL A 40 15.81 -22.91 -3.88
C VAL A 40 14.41 -22.45 -3.54
N ALA A 41 14.16 -22.14 -2.26
CA ALA A 41 12.96 -21.45 -1.86
C ALA A 41 12.95 -20.15 -2.67
N ALA A 42 12.11 -20.09 -3.69
CA ALA A 42 11.81 -18.84 -4.37
C ALA A 42 11.25 -17.93 -3.27
N GLU A 43 12.06 -16.99 -2.83
CA GLU A 43 11.62 -15.98 -1.86
C GLU A 43 10.44 -15.26 -2.52
N ALA A 44 9.24 -15.51 -2.02
CA ALA A 44 8.04 -14.90 -2.55
C ALA A 44 8.16 -13.39 -2.38
N CYS A 45 8.19 -12.67 -3.50
CA CYS A 45 8.07 -11.22 -3.49
C CYS A 45 6.69 -10.83 -2.89
N GLY A 46 6.55 -9.60 -2.42
CA GLY A 46 5.34 -9.16 -1.72
C GLY A 46 5.22 -9.70 -0.30
N SER A 47 6.27 -10.33 0.22
CA SER A 47 6.27 -10.89 1.56
C SER A 47 6.63 -9.85 2.60
N VAL A 48 5.90 -9.85 3.70
CA VAL A 48 6.26 -9.11 4.92
C VAL A 48 6.72 -10.12 5.97
N ILE A 49 7.98 -10.05 6.34
CA ILE A 49 8.54 -10.84 7.43
C ILE A 49 8.45 -10.02 8.71
N THR A 50 7.95 -10.64 9.78
CA THR A 50 7.85 -10.01 11.11
C THR A 50 8.85 -10.63 12.07
N ALA A 51 9.49 -9.79 12.89
CA ALA A 51 10.31 -10.18 14.01
C ALA A 51 9.69 -9.68 15.33
N PRO A 52 10.14 -10.17 16.49
CA PRO A 52 9.71 -9.63 17.77
C PRO A 52 9.99 -8.13 17.86
N LEU A 53 9.01 -7.37 18.33
CA LEU A 53 9.15 -5.94 18.56
C LEU A 53 10.14 -5.65 19.70
N ALA A 54 10.99 -4.65 19.48
CA ALA A 54 11.83 -4.13 20.54
C ALA A 54 10.97 -3.44 21.64
N PRO A 55 11.36 -3.55 22.92
CA PRO A 55 10.66 -2.87 24.00
C PRO A 55 10.71 -1.33 23.81
N PRO A 56 9.73 -0.59 24.35
CA PRO A 56 9.77 0.87 24.29
C PRO A 56 10.96 1.41 25.08
N VAL A 57 11.56 2.47 24.59
CA VAL A 57 12.61 3.22 25.28
C VAL A 57 12.03 4.46 25.97
N SER A 58 12.79 5.11 26.85
CA SER A 58 12.34 6.35 27.48
C SER A 58 12.12 7.44 26.42
N ALA A 59 11.11 8.27 26.62
CA ALA A 59 10.87 9.45 25.77
C ALA A 59 11.99 10.50 25.85
N ASP A 60 12.80 10.45 26.95
CA ASP A 60 13.95 11.34 27.16
C ASP A 60 15.22 10.83 26.48
N ASP A 61 15.24 9.60 25.98
CA ASP A 61 16.38 9.07 25.26
C ASP A 61 16.53 9.73 23.89
N PRO A 62 17.76 10.15 23.49
CA PRO A 62 17.95 10.78 22.20
C PRO A 62 17.61 9.79 21.07
N CYS A 63 16.73 10.22 20.17
CA CYS A 63 16.39 9.43 19.00
C CYS A 63 17.44 9.62 17.90
N PRO A 64 18.14 8.57 17.44
CA PRO A 64 19.18 8.68 16.43
C PRO A 64 18.62 8.82 15.00
N SER A 65 17.30 8.74 14.81
CA SER A 65 16.68 8.83 13.50
C SER A 65 16.32 10.26 13.13
N ALA A 66 16.61 10.64 11.88
CA ALA A 66 16.12 11.89 11.31
C ALA A 66 14.60 11.84 10.97
N ASP A 67 13.99 10.66 10.98
CA ASP A 67 12.56 10.47 10.74
C ASP A 67 11.80 10.59 12.08
N PRO A 68 10.98 11.62 12.27
CA PRO A 68 10.24 11.83 13.51
C PRO A 68 9.21 10.73 13.79
N VAL A 69 8.75 10.01 12.76
CA VAL A 69 7.82 8.88 12.91
C VAL A 69 8.53 7.72 13.61
N VAL A 70 9.78 7.43 13.24
CA VAL A 70 10.61 6.40 13.91
C VAL A 70 10.77 6.73 15.39
N CYS A 71 11.08 8.00 15.70
CA CYS A 71 11.25 8.45 17.08
C CYS A 71 9.96 8.29 17.89
N ARG A 72 8.81 8.61 17.30
CA ARG A 72 7.52 8.40 17.94
C ARG A 72 7.23 6.91 18.20
N ILE A 73 7.44 6.04 17.22
CA ILE A 73 7.20 4.60 17.36
C ILE A 73 8.09 4.00 18.46
N ARG A 74 9.32 4.47 18.60
CA ARG A 74 10.28 3.96 19.55
C ARG A 74 9.81 4.06 21.00
N VAL A 75 9.11 5.12 21.35
CA VAL A 75 8.59 5.40 22.70
C VAL A 75 7.16 4.89 22.93
N LEU A 76 6.48 4.35 21.91
CA LEU A 76 5.12 3.84 22.07
C LEU A 76 5.07 2.68 23.07
N PRO A 77 4.02 2.55 23.88
CA PRO A 77 3.69 1.35 24.62
C PRO A 77 3.65 0.12 23.71
N MET A 78 3.88 -1.07 24.27
CA MET A 78 3.99 -2.29 23.46
C MET A 78 2.70 -2.64 22.69
N ASP A 79 1.53 -2.43 23.29
CA ASP A 79 0.23 -2.63 22.66
C ASP A 79 0.01 -1.70 21.47
N GLU A 80 0.39 -0.42 21.60
CA GLU A 80 0.36 0.55 20.50
C GLU A 80 1.37 0.22 19.40
N LYS A 81 2.57 -0.30 19.75
CA LYS A 81 3.54 -0.80 18.77
C LYS A 81 2.99 -1.97 17.96
N VAL A 82 2.31 -2.93 18.62
CA VAL A 82 1.66 -4.05 17.94
C VAL A 82 0.59 -3.57 16.96
N GLU A 83 -0.20 -2.58 17.35
CA GLU A 83 -1.22 -2.01 16.46
C GLU A 83 -0.59 -1.24 15.30
N ALA A 84 0.47 -0.46 15.55
CA ALA A 84 1.24 0.22 14.50
C ALA A 84 1.86 -0.78 13.52
N GLN A 85 2.40 -1.91 14.01
CA GLN A 85 2.93 -3.00 13.19
C GLN A 85 1.83 -3.59 12.30
N ARG A 86 0.65 -3.90 12.86
CA ARG A 86 -0.51 -4.43 12.11
C ARG A 86 -0.97 -3.46 11.02
N THR A 87 -1.13 -2.20 11.36
CA THR A 87 -1.49 -1.14 10.40
C THR A 87 -0.46 -1.04 9.27
N ARG A 88 0.83 -1.16 9.61
CA ARG A 88 1.89 -1.10 8.62
C ARG A 88 1.90 -2.31 7.68
N MET A 89 1.59 -3.49 8.18
CA MET A 89 1.42 -4.70 7.36
C MET A 89 0.26 -4.55 6.37
N GLN A 90 -0.87 -3.99 6.80
CA GLN A 90 -2.00 -3.69 5.90
C GLN A 90 -1.58 -2.70 4.81
N TYR A 91 -0.78 -1.69 5.15
CA TYR A 91 -0.24 -0.74 4.17
C TYR A 91 0.66 -1.43 3.13
N HIS A 92 1.50 -2.39 3.54
CA HIS A 92 2.30 -3.17 2.60
C HIS A 92 1.44 -4.02 1.65
N GLY A 93 0.34 -4.59 2.13
CA GLY A 93 -0.64 -5.27 1.27
C GLY A 93 -1.18 -4.35 0.17
N LEU A 94 -1.48 -3.10 0.52
CA LEU A 94 -1.90 -2.10 -0.47
C LEU A 94 -0.79 -1.72 -1.46
N LEU A 95 0.46 -1.64 -1.02
CA LEU A 95 1.58 -1.40 -1.93
C LEU A 95 1.71 -2.54 -2.95
N GLU A 96 1.48 -3.79 -2.55
CA GLU A 96 1.47 -4.91 -3.49
C GLU A 96 0.31 -4.83 -4.50
N ASP A 97 -0.86 -4.39 -4.06
CA ASP A 97 -1.98 -4.13 -4.97
C ASP A 97 -1.64 -3.01 -5.95
N MET A 98 -0.97 -1.94 -5.50
CA MET A 98 -0.51 -0.85 -6.36
C MET A 98 0.54 -1.33 -7.38
N HIS A 99 1.53 -2.14 -6.98
CA HIS A 99 2.49 -2.74 -7.90
C HIS A 99 1.84 -3.65 -8.94
N ARG A 100 0.83 -4.41 -8.53
CA ARG A 100 0.05 -5.24 -9.45
C ARG A 100 -0.73 -4.38 -10.44
N THR A 101 -1.42 -3.35 -9.95
CA THR A 101 -2.17 -2.41 -10.78
C THR A 101 -1.26 -1.72 -11.79
N GLU A 102 -0.07 -1.27 -11.38
CA GLU A 102 0.91 -0.68 -12.30
C GLU A 102 1.27 -1.65 -13.44
N ARG A 103 1.62 -2.91 -13.11
CA ARG A 103 1.95 -3.91 -14.14
C ARG A 103 0.79 -4.15 -15.09
N ASP A 104 -0.39 -4.41 -14.55
CA ASP A 104 -1.59 -4.71 -15.35
C ASP A 104 -1.94 -3.55 -16.30
N MET A 105 -1.81 -2.31 -15.83
CA MET A 105 -2.05 -1.11 -16.63
C MET A 105 -0.97 -0.94 -17.72
N ARG A 106 0.31 -1.19 -17.41
CA ARG A 106 1.40 -1.14 -18.40
C ARG A 106 1.21 -2.21 -19.48
N GLU A 107 0.85 -3.43 -19.09
CA GLU A 107 0.54 -4.52 -20.04
C GLU A 107 -0.66 -4.18 -20.93
N ALA A 108 -1.64 -3.44 -20.40
CA ALA A 108 -2.78 -2.94 -21.15
C ALA A 108 -2.46 -1.73 -22.05
N GLY A 109 -1.22 -1.18 -21.99
CA GLY A 109 -0.78 -0.05 -22.81
C GLY A 109 -1.20 1.31 -22.26
N ALA A 110 -1.53 1.42 -20.97
CA ALA A 110 -1.83 2.69 -20.32
C ALA A 110 -0.59 3.61 -20.30
N THR A 111 -0.84 4.91 -20.39
CA THR A 111 0.20 5.93 -20.28
C THR A 111 0.67 6.09 -18.83
N ASP A 112 1.90 6.60 -18.63
CA ASP A 112 2.41 6.93 -17.29
C ASP A 112 1.50 7.91 -16.54
N GLU A 113 0.80 8.81 -17.26
CA GLU A 113 -0.17 9.71 -16.64
C GLU A 113 -1.36 8.95 -16.04
N GLU A 114 -1.97 8.04 -16.81
CA GLU A 114 -3.10 7.24 -16.35
C GLU A 114 -2.72 6.37 -15.15
N ILE A 115 -1.55 5.73 -15.23
CA ILE A 115 -1.01 4.91 -14.14
C ILE A 115 -0.77 5.78 -12.88
N ALA A 116 -0.12 6.92 -13.03
CA ALA A 116 0.17 7.82 -11.91
C ALA A 116 -1.10 8.31 -11.21
N ARG A 117 -2.15 8.65 -11.97
CA ARG A 117 -3.44 9.08 -11.42
C ARG A 117 -4.10 7.99 -10.61
N GLU A 118 -4.17 6.77 -11.14
CA GLU A 118 -4.73 5.61 -10.45
C GLU A 118 -3.96 5.31 -9.14
N LEU A 119 -2.63 5.24 -9.20
CA LEU A 119 -1.81 4.95 -8.02
C LEU A 119 -1.89 6.04 -6.95
N VAL A 120 -2.03 7.31 -7.33
CA VAL A 120 -2.26 8.40 -6.36
C VAL A 120 -3.61 8.25 -5.68
N ASP A 121 -4.66 7.87 -6.40
CA ASP A 121 -5.99 7.65 -5.84
C ASP A 121 -5.99 6.43 -4.91
N MET A 122 -5.38 5.32 -5.31
CA MET A 122 -5.19 4.14 -4.44
C MET A 122 -4.45 4.51 -3.15
N ARG A 123 -3.34 5.26 -3.25
CA ARG A 123 -2.59 5.73 -2.09
C ARG A 123 -3.42 6.64 -1.17
N ASN A 124 -4.26 7.48 -1.73
CA ASN A 124 -5.11 8.36 -0.95
C ASN A 124 -6.19 7.56 -0.21
N GLN A 125 -6.80 6.56 -0.86
CA GLN A 125 -7.72 5.62 -0.21
C GLN A 125 -7.05 4.81 0.91
N ALA A 126 -5.80 4.39 0.70
CA ALA A 126 -5.00 3.69 1.72
C ALA A 126 -4.82 4.48 3.03
N LYS A 127 -4.96 5.80 3.00
CA LYS A 127 -4.90 6.64 4.21
C LYS A 127 -6.06 6.39 5.16
N GLU A 128 -7.18 5.87 4.68
CA GLU A 128 -8.31 5.47 5.53
C GLU A 128 -7.89 4.37 6.52
N ILE A 129 -6.98 3.47 6.13
CA ILE A 129 -6.44 2.44 7.02
C ILE A 129 -5.70 3.07 8.20
N THR A 130 -4.83 4.05 7.92
CA THR A 130 -4.08 4.73 8.98
C THR A 130 -4.97 5.61 9.86
N ARG A 131 -6.13 6.03 9.36
CA ARG A 131 -7.12 6.81 10.08
C ARG A 131 -8.02 5.97 10.98
N ALA A 132 -8.16 4.68 10.71
CA ALA A 132 -9.02 3.78 11.49
C ALA A 132 -8.64 3.72 12.98
N GLY A 133 -7.37 3.98 13.32
CA GLY A 133 -6.88 4.06 14.70
C GLY A 133 -6.85 5.48 15.31
N MET A 134 -7.31 6.49 14.56
CA MET A 134 -7.33 7.88 15.02
C MET A 134 -8.68 8.25 15.63
N THR A 135 -8.66 9.18 16.58
CA THR A 135 -9.89 9.79 17.06
C THR A 135 -10.51 10.71 15.99
N PRO A 136 -11.83 10.95 16.03
CA PRO A 136 -12.47 11.87 15.07
C PRO A 136 -11.84 13.26 15.06
N GLU A 137 -11.34 13.75 16.19
CA GLU A 137 -10.68 15.04 16.29
C GLU A 137 -9.31 15.04 15.58
N GLU A 138 -8.50 13.98 15.73
CA GLU A 138 -7.22 13.84 15.02
C GLU A 138 -7.42 13.76 13.50
N VAL A 139 -8.44 13.02 13.07
CA VAL A 139 -8.82 12.96 11.64
C VAL A 139 -9.19 14.35 11.13
N ARG A 140 -10.04 15.08 11.85
CA ARG A 140 -10.45 16.43 11.48
C ARG A 140 -9.27 17.38 11.33
N ILE A 141 -8.36 17.41 12.31
CA ILE A 141 -7.14 18.24 12.28
C ILE A 141 -6.26 17.88 11.08
N LEU A 142 -6.09 16.58 10.79
CA LEU A 142 -5.31 16.10 9.65
C LEU A 142 -5.93 16.54 8.32
N GLU A 143 -7.24 16.40 8.19
CA GLU A 143 -7.97 16.80 6.97
C GLU A 143 -7.95 18.30 6.73
N GLU A 144 -8.18 19.11 7.76
CA GLU A 144 -8.09 20.57 7.67
C GLU A 144 -6.70 21.02 7.22
N ARG A 145 -5.64 20.41 7.77
CA ARG A 145 -4.26 20.68 7.34
C ARG A 145 -4.02 20.28 5.89
N ASN A 146 -4.54 19.14 5.45
CA ASN A 146 -4.42 18.68 4.07
C ASN A 146 -5.22 19.58 3.12
N ILE A 147 -6.43 19.97 3.48
CA ILE A 147 -7.27 20.91 2.71
C ILE A 147 -6.55 22.25 2.57
N ALA A 148 -6.01 22.79 3.67
CA ALA A 148 -5.28 24.06 3.63
C ALA A 148 -4.05 24.02 2.71
N LYS A 149 -3.39 22.87 2.63
CA LYS A 149 -2.15 22.70 1.85
C LYS A 149 -2.38 22.24 0.41
N TYR A 150 -3.36 21.37 0.18
CA TYR A 150 -3.54 20.68 -1.09
C TYR A 150 -4.93 20.88 -1.70
N GLY A 151 -5.87 21.48 -0.97
CA GLY A 151 -7.28 21.56 -1.38
C GLY A 151 -8.02 20.21 -1.34
N ASN A 152 -7.41 19.18 -0.74
CA ASN A 152 -7.94 17.83 -0.69
C ASN A 152 -7.70 17.22 0.71
N PRO A 153 -8.73 16.68 1.39
CA PRO A 153 -8.59 16.10 2.72
C PRO A 153 -7.65 14.88 2.77
N LEU A 154 -7.54 14.14 1.67
CA LEU A 154 -6.70 12.96 1.59
C LEU A 154 -5.23 13.26 1.26
N GLY A 155 -4.90 14.45 0.76
CA GLY A 155 -3.53 14.88 0.47
C GLY A 155 -3.34 15.36 -0.97
N PRO A 156 -2.11 15.37 -1.51
CA PRO A 156 -1.85 15.92 -2.82
C PRO A 156 -2.54 15.12 -3.93
N THR A 157 -3.01 15.82 -4.95
CA THR A 157 -3.49 15.23 -6.21
C THR A 157 -2.33 14.80 -7.10
N ALA A 158 -2.60 14.00 -8.14
CA ALA A 158 -1.60 13.60 -9.12
C ALA A 158 -0.97 14.82 -9.83
N ASP A 159 -1.78 15.83 -10.20
CA ASP A 159 -1.28 17.04 -10.85
C ASP A 159 -0.35 17.86 -9.94
N GLN A 160 -0.66 17.93 -8.63
CA GLN A 160 0.21 18.59 -7.68
C GLN A 160 1.54 17.85 -7.49
N LEU A 161 1.51 16.52 -7.53
CA LEU A 161 2.72 15.71 -7.50
C LEU A 161 3.51 15.85 -8.79
N TYR A 162 2.85 15.88 -9.96
CA TYR A 162 3.50 16.14 -11.23
C TYR A 162 4.18 17.52 -11.24
N ALA A 163 3.50 18.56 -10.79
CA ALA A 163 4.10 19.89 -10.67
C ALA A 163 5.33 19.92 -9.74
N LYS A 164 5.36 19.05 -8.72
CA LYS A 164 6.48 18.93 -7.79
C LYS A 164 7.65 18.13 -8.35
N TYR A 165 7.38 17.03 -9.05
CA TYR A 165 8.41 16.06 -9.45
C TYR A 165 8.83 16.19 -10.92
N GLY A 166 8.02 16.78 -11.79
CA GLY A 166 8.33 17.09 -13.18
C GLY A 166 8.08 15.97 -14.19
N SER A 167 7.74 14.74 -13.72
CA SER A 167 7.38 13.64 -14.61
C SER A 167 6.38 12.68 -13.98
N TRP A 168 5.57 12.03 -14.82
CA TRP A 168 4.60 11.02 -14.36
C TRP A 168 5.28 9.78 -13.78
N GLN A 169 6.41 9.35 -14.32
CA GLN A 169 7.18 8.25 -13.73
C GLN A 169 7.63 8.57 -12.30
N GLN A 170 8.09 9.78 -12.02
CA GLN A 170 8.45 10.17 -10.65
C GLN A 170 7.23 10.26 -9.72
N VAL A 171 6.04 10.55 -10.26
CA VAL A 171 4.78 10.49 -9.49
C VAL A 171 4.44 9.04 -9.13
N ILE A 172 4.58 8.10 -10.08
CA ILE A 172 4.42 6.65 -9.86
C ILE A 172 5.35 6.21 -8.72
N ASP A 173 6.65 6.47 -8.84
CA ASP A 173 7.65 6.09 -7.84
C ASP A 173 7.35 6.69 -6.46
N ALA A 174 6.92 7.97 -6.43
CA ALA A 174 6.57 8.65 -5.18
C ALA A 174 5.29 8.08 -4.54
N SER A 175 4.35 7.58 -5.34
CA SER A 175 3.11 7.01 -4.85
C SER A 175 3.34 5.68 -4.13
N MET A 176 4.29 4.88 -4.59
CA MET A 176 4.62 3.57 -4.02
C MET A 176 5.76 3.61 -2.99
N ARG A 177 6.28 4.82 -2.69
CA ARG A 177 7.39 4.94 -1.75
C ARG A 177 6.99 4.61 -0.33
N THR A 178 7.79 3.77 0.32
CA THR A 178 7.66 3.41 1.73
C THR A 178 8.88 3.84 2.55
N SER A 179 8.74 3.89 3.89
CA SER A 179 9.85 4.20 4.80
C SER A 179 10.41 2.91 5.40
N TYR A 180 11.54 2.45 4.88
CA TYR A 180 12.25 1.30 5.45
C TYR A 180 12.74 1.54 6.89
N ALA A 181 12.92 2.80 7.30
CA ALA A 181 13.28 3.12 8.66
C ALA A 181 12.12 2.82 9.62
N VAL A 182 10.89 3.14 9.23
CA VAL A 182 9.66 2.79 9.97
C VAL A 182 9.47 1.28 10.00
N ASP A 183 9.69 0.59 8.88
CA ASP A 183 9.55 -0.86 8.81
C ASP A 183 10.50 -1.55 9.80
N ARG A 184 11.78 -1.15 9.80
CA ARG A 184 12.77 -1.70 10.74
C ARG A 184 12.41 -1.43 12.20
N GLU A 185 11.93 -0.22 12.54
CA GLU A 185 11.53 0.12 13.91
C GLU A 185 10.32 -0.72 14.37
N LEU A 186 9.45 -1.11 13.44
CA LEU A 186 8.34 -2.03 13.65
C LEU A 186 8.71 -3.51 13.46
N SER A 187 10.00 -3.82 13.35
CA SER A 187 10.49 -5.20 13.13
C SER A 187 9.85 -5.88 11.91
N LEU A 188 9.66 -5.11 10.84
CA LEU A 188 9.14 -5.58 9.56
C LEU A 188 10.24 -5.56 8.50
N GLU A 189 10.31 -6.61 7.70
CA GLU A 189 11.08 -6.65 6.46
C GLU A 189 10.11 -6.82 5.29
N TYR A 190 9.96 -5.76 4.50
CA TYR A 190 9.11 -5.75 3.31
C TYR A 190 9.96 -5.95 2.07
N ARG A 191 9.58 -6.92 1.24
CA ARG A 191 10.23 -7.27 -0.02
C ARG A 191 9.25 -7.06 -1.18
N PRO A 192 9.22 -5.86 -1.78
CA PRO A 192 8.31 -5.59 -2.88
C PRO A 192 8.59 -6.50 -4.08
N CYS A 193 7.53 -6.81 -4.84
CA CYS A 193 7.71 -7.44 -6.13
C CYS A 193 8.38 -6.46 -7.11
N PRO A 194 9.35 -6.91 -7.93
CA PRO A 194 9.86 -6.10 -9.01
C PRO A 194 8.74 -5.83 -10.03
N VAL A 195 8.72 -4.61 -10.53
CA VAL A 195 7.83 -4.16 -11.62
C VAL A 195 8.41 -4.54 -12.96
#